data_7f6ed73d1ed0a75e7cce19e030f96d2c
#
_entry.id   7f6ed73d1ed0a75e7cce19e030f96d2c
#
_cell.length_a   1.000
_cell.length_b   1.000
_cell.length_c   1.000
_cell.angle_alpha   90.00
_cell.angle_beta   90.00
_cell.angle_gamma   90.00
#
_symmetry.space_group_name_H-M   'P 1'
#
loop_
_entity.id
_entity.type
_entity.pdbx_description
1 polymer ?
#
loop_
_entity_poly.entity_id
_entity_poly.type
_entity_poly.pdbx_seq_one_letter_code
_entity_poly.pdbx_strand_id
1 'polypeptide(L)'
;MIRVFDNSELFTLNRLTYVNLRWIAFIGQIVSIFIVEFILNFKFNYLPCLAVISLGVITNMYLQFKIKENQISNTLSLVYLIYDIIQLGILFFYTGGIKNPFIFLIIIPAVFSSQYLSLKSSFILVVLTTSILLILTFFYFELPHPGEIHFHVPDYYLYAIPISILIGLLFLVYFAVKFGEQSRKRKRAYDKIQEIMAKENELLSLGGQAAAAAHSLGTPLSTILLTAKELQKDFKKNEKLKKDLDLLVSQSNRCSEILKKLSLNPKINDEFLNTNFTLFEYVNEIVRSFQEISNKKFDINITEFKNKIRIGKSTEIMYGLRNFIGNANKFSKKKINIILLNKENSTIIKILDDGDGFPADLIKKEMLGEPYIRTLNNAQNSKQGLGLGTFIGKTLLEKNFANIIFKNRESVSGAEVKIVWKNSDLSKI
;
A
#
# COMPACT_ATOMS: atom_id res chain seq x y z
N MET A 1 7.98 11.84 25.99
CA MET A 1 9.18 11.64 25.16
C MET A 1 8.76 10.88 23.92
N ILE A 2 8.41 11.61 22.86
CA ILE A 2 7.88 11.05 21.60
C ILE A 2 9.10 10.49 20.86
N ARG A 3 9.19 9.15 20.76
CA ARG A 3 10.12 8.50 19.83
C ARG A 3 9.73 8.97 18.42
N VAL A 4 10.47 9.90 17.89
CA VAL A 4 10.50 10.19 16.46
C VAL A 4 10.93 8.88 15.81
N PHE A 5 10.01 8.21 15.13
CA PHE A 5 10.29 7.04 14.31
C PHE A 5 11.49 7.39 13.44
N ASP A 6 12.54 6.61 13.58
CA ASP A 6 13.75 6.75 12.78
C ASP A 6 13.34 6.54 11.30
N ASN A 7 13.25 7.64 10.56
CA ASN A 7 12.80 7.66 9.17
C ASN A 7 13.83 7.04 8.20
N SER A 8 14.92 6.48 8.72
CA SER A 8 16.03 5.93 7.92
C SER A 8 15.65 4.69 7.13
N GLU A 9 14.74 3.84 7.65
CA GLU A 9 14.28 2.63 6.95
C GLU A 9 13.39 2.91 5.74
N LEU A 10 12.86 4.11 5.60
CA LEU A 10 11.94 4.48 4.52
C LEU A 10 12.65 4.95 3.25
N PHE A 11 13.94 5.26 3.35
CA PHE A 11 14.76 5.79 2.28
C PHE A 11 15.89 4.80 1.97
N THR A 12 15.54 3.76 1.25
CA THR A 12 16.47 2.71 0.84
C THR A 12 16.43 2.53 -0.67
N LEU A 13 17.61 2.33 -1.24
CA LEU A 13 17.82 2.07 -2.65
C LEU A 13 18.03 0.58 -2.87
N ASN A 14 17.30 -0.02 -3.81
CA ASN A 14 17.52 -1.40 -4.18
C ASN A 14 18.88 -1.55 -4.87
N ARG A 15 19.77 -2.35 -4.26
CA ARG A 15 21.14 -2.57 -4.74
C ARG A 15 21.20 -3.11 -6.16
N LEU A 16 20.41 -4.13 -6.48
CA LEU A 16 20.43 -4.76 -7.80
C LEU A 16 19.99 -3.78 -8.89
N THR A 17 18.93 -3.02 -8.63
CA THR A 17 18.46 -2.00 -9.58
C THR A 17 19.53 -0.94 -9.83
N TYR A 18 20.19 -0.46 -8.78
CA TYR A 18 21.22 0.55 -8.91
C TYR A 18 22.47 0.04 -9.62
N VAL A 19 22.96 -1.17 -9.27
CA VAL A 19 24.09 -1.82 -9.95
C VAL A 19 23.82 -2.00 -11.44
N ASN A 20 22.62 -2.46 -11.80
CA ASN A 20 22.23 -2.64 -13.20
C ASN A 20 22.18 -1.32 -13.97
N LEU A 21 21.65 -0.26 -13.37
CA LEU A 21 21.64 1.07 -14.00
C LEU A 21 23.05 1.60 -14.24
N ARG A 22 23.99 1.39 -13.31
CA ARG A 22 25.39 1.78 -13.48
C ARG A 22 26.08 0.96 -14.60
N TRP A 23 25.79 -0.35 -14.72
CA TRP A 23 26.28 -1.15 -15.83
C TRP A 23 25.81 -0.61 -17.19
N ILE A 24 24.52 -0.28 -17.31
CA ILE A 24 23.97 0.34 -18.54
C ILE A 24 24.68 1.65 -18.84
N ALA A 25 24.91 2.50 -17.82
CA ALA A 25 25.61 3.76 -17.99
C ALA A 25 27.08 3.56 -18.46
N PHE A 26 27.83 2.66 -17.85
CA PHE A 26 29.23 2.41 -18.23
C PHE A 26 29.34 1.80 -19.63
N ILE A 27 28.46 0.88 -19.99
CA ILE A 27 28.41 0.33 -21.37
C ILE A 27 28.13 1.45 -22.37
N GLY A 28 27.14 2.31 -22.08
CA GLY A 28 26.83 3.46 -22.93
C GLY A 28 28.00 4.43 -23.09
N GLN A 29 28.74 4.73 -22.00
CA GLN A 29 29.92 5.59 -22.01
C GLN A 29 31.05 4.98 -22.86
N ILE A 30 31.35 3.67 -22.71
CA ILE A 30 32.38 2.97 -23.49
C ILE A 30 32.01 2.94 -24.97
N VAL A 31 30.75 2.59 -25.29
CA VAL A 31 30.24 2.56 -26.66
C VAL A 31 30.32 3.96 -27.31
N SER A 32 29.98 5.01 -26.57
CA SER A 32 30.06 6.38 -27.07
C SER A 32 31.50 6.79 -27.41
N ILE A 33 32.48 6.48 -26.53
CA ILE A 33 33.90 6.73 -26.76
C ILE A 33 34.36 5.96 -28.00
N PHE A 34 34.00 4.68 -28.09
CA PHE A 34 34.40 3.81 -29.22
C PHE A 34 33.86 4.36 -30.54
N ILE A 35 32.59 4.77 -30.58
CA ILE A 35 32.00 5.35 -31.80
C ILE A 35 32.73 6.63 -32.21
N VAL A 36 32.96 7.54 -31.25
CA VAL A 36 33.61 8.84 -31.53
C VAL A 36 35.04 8.68 -32.01
N GLU A 37 35.84 7.84 -31.37
CA GLU A 37 37.26 7.64 -31.70
C GLU A 37 37.45 6.80 -32.97
N PHE A 38 36.77 5.61 -33.07
CA PHE A 38 37.07 4.60 -34.09
C PHE A 38 36.15 4.62 -35.32
N ILE A 39 34.89 5.08 -35.15
CA ILE A 39 33.93 5.13 -36.27
C ILE A 39 33.90 6.52 -36.88
N LEU A 40 33.80 7.57 -36.03
CA LEU A 40 33.78 8.95 -36.52
C LEU A 40 35.18 9.53 -36.74
N ASN A 41 36.24 8.86 -36.23
CA ASN A 41 37.64 9.31 -36.30
C ASN A 41 37.85 10.71 -35.73
N PHE A 42 37.11 11.08 -34.68
CA PHE A 42 37.28 12.35 -33.98
C PHE A 42 38.47 12.25 -33.02
N LYS A 43 39.43 13.16 -33.15
CA LYS A 43 40.62 13.17 -32.30
C LYS A 43 40.36 13.81 -30.97
N PHE A 44 40.55 13.06 -29.88
CA PHE A 44 40.53 13.57 -28.51
C PHE A 44 41.33 12.65 -27.60
N ASN A 45 41.66 13.11 -26.43
CA ASN A 45 42.39 12.29 -25.45
C ASN A 45 41.40 11.36 -24.71
N TYR A 46 41.17 10.15 -25.22
CA TYR A 46 40.23 9.18 -24.65
C TYR A 46 40.81 8.40 -23.45
N LEU A 47 42.14 8.39 -23.24
CA LEU A 47 42.75 7.64 -22.14
C LEU A 47 42.29 8.08 -20.75
N PRO A 48 42.21 9.39 -20.39
CA PRO A 48 41.65 9.82 -19.14
C PRO A 48 40.17 9.41 -18.97
N CYS A 49 39.39 9.44 -20.05
CA CYS A 49 37.97 9.01 -20.02
C CYS A 49 37.87 7.50 -19.68
N LEU A 50 38.67 6.65 -20.31
CA LEU A 50 38.72 5.23 -20.00
C LEU A 50 39.17 4.95 -18.56
N ALA A 51 40.14 5.71 -18.05
CA ALA A 51 40.60 5.57 -16.66
C ALA A 51 39.46 5.90 -15.66
N VAL A 52 38.71 6.96 -15.92
CA VAL A 52 37.56 7.37 -15.09
C VAL A 52 36.44 6.33 -15.14
N ILE A 53 36.12 5.81 -16.30
CA ILE A 53 35.12 4.72 -16.46
C ILE A 53 35.58 3.45 -15.75
N SER A 54 36.85 3.06 -15.91
CA SER A 54 37.41 1.87 -15.25
C SER A 54 37.31 1.93 -13.74
N LEU A 55 37.56 3.11 -13.15
CA LEU A 55 37.37 3.34 -11.73
C LEU A 55 35.91 3.19 -11.33
N GLY A 56 34.98 3.67 -12.17
CA GLY A 56 33.54 3.47 -11.99
C GLY A 56 33.14 2.00 -12.02
N VAL A 57 33.65 1.23 -12.96
CA VAL A 57 33.43 -0.21 -13.04
C VAL A 57 33.92 -0.93 -11.78
N ILE A 58 35.13 -0.59 -11.30
CA ILE A 58 35.68 -1.19 -10.07
C ILE A 58 34.78 -0.91 -8.87
N THR A 59 34.30 0.33 -8.70
CA THR A 59 33.38 0.67 -7.61
C THR A 59 32.03 -0.06 -7.75
N ASN A 60 31.54 -0.29 -8.97
CA ASN A 60 30.32 -1.05 -9.21
C ASN A 60 30.49 -2.54 -8.89
N MET A 61 31.62 -3.13 -9.27
CA MET A 61 31.98 -4.51 -8.91
C MET A 61 32.07 -4.66 -7.37
N TYR A 62 32.68 -3.69 -6.69
CA TYR A 62 32.73 -3.69 -5.24
C TYR A 62 31.32 -3.68 -4.62
N LEU A 63 30.43 -2.81 -5.13
CA LEU A 63 29.03 -2.75 -4.69
C LEU A 63 28.27 -4.06 -4.96
N GLN A 64 28.56 -4.71 -6.10
CA GLN A 64 27.91 -5.95 -6.51
C GLN A 64 28.32 -7.14 -5.66
N PHE A 65 29.60 -7.30 -5.37
CA PHE A 65 30.16 -8.52 -4.77
C PHE A 65 30.40 -8.42 -3.26
N LYS A 66 30.74 -7.24 -2.74
CA LYS A 66 31.05 -7.06 -1.30
C LYS A 66 29.85 -6.74 -0.44
N ILE A 67 28.87 -6.00 -0.96
CA ILE A 67 27.68 -5.62 -0.21
C ILE A 67 26.63 -6.70 -0.42
N LYS A 68 26.30 -7.46 0.63
CA LYS A 68 25.32 -8.56 0.58
C LYS A 68 23.89 -8.10 0.80
N GLU A 69 23.69 -6.95 1.41
CA GLU A 69 22.37 -6.39 1.69
C GLU A 69 21.63 -6.02 0.41
N ASN A 70 20.36 -6.39 0.31
CA ASN A 70 19.53 -6.06 -0.85
C ASN A 70 19.14 -4.57 -0.91
N GLN A 71 19.23 -3.86 0.21
CA GLN A 71 18.91 -2.45 0.33
C GLN A 71 20.15 -1.68 0.82
N ILE A 72 20.45 -0.59 0.12
CA ILE A 72 21.56 0.31 0.45
C ILE A 72 21.01 1.42 1.35
N SER A 73 21.73 1.73 2.43
CA SER A 73 21.38 2.82 3.34
C SER A 73 21.44 4.20 2.62
N ASN A 74 20.67 5.16 3.13
CA ASN A 74 20.61 6.51 2.58
C ASN A 74 22.01 7.17 2.45
N THR A 75 22.87 7.00 3.47
CA THR A 75 24.22 7.58 3.48
C THR A 75 25.12 6.95 2.42
N LEU A 76 25.13 5.65 2.32
CA LEU A 76 25.96 4.93 1.33
C LEU A 76 25.47 5.23 -0.09
N SER A 77 24.15 5.27 -0.32
CA SER A 77 23.56 5.66 -1.60
C SER A 77 23.95 7.09 -1.99
N LEU A 78 23.96 8.02 -1.04
CA LEU A 78 24.40 9.40 -1.26
C LEU A 78 25.85 9.45 -1.73
N VAL A 79 26.76 8.72 -1.07
CA VAL A 79 28.21 8.69 -1.43
C VAL A 79 28.39 8.17 -2.86
N TYR A 80 27.71 7.09 -3.22
CA TYR A 80 27.82 6.52 -4.58
C TYR A 80 27.23 7.47 -5.64
N LEU A 81 26.13 8.15 -5.37
CA LEU A 81 25.54 9.12 -6.30
C LEU A 81 26.39 10.39 -6.45
N ILE A 82 27.02 10.85 -5.37
CA ILE A 82 28.03 11.92 -5.44
C ILE A 82 29.19 11.50 -6.37
N TYR A 83 29.69 10.28 -6.17
CA TYR A 83 30.72 9.73 -7.04
C TYR A 83 30.28 9.70 -8.51
N ASP A 84 29.05 9.23 -8.81
CA ASP A 84 28.54 9.14 -10.17
C ASP A 84 28.42 10.54 -10.84
N ILE A 85 27.98 11.57 -10.10
CA ILE A 85 27.93 12.95 -10.61
C ILE A 85 29.33 13.50 -10.89
N ILE A 86 30.28 13.26 -9.98
CA ILE A 86 31.69 13.69 -10.18
C ILE A 86 32.31 12.95 -11.37
N GLN A 87 32.09 11.65 -11.48
CA GLN A 87 32.57 10.81 -12.58
C GLN A 87 32.06 11.32 -13.93
N LEU A 88 30.74 11.61 -14.04
CA LEU A 88 30.17 12.21 -15.24
C LEU A 88 30.72 13.62 -15.50
N GLY A 89 30.89 14.43 -14.47
CA GLY A 89 31.50 15.77 -14.57
C GLY A 89 32.91 15.73 -15.16
N ILE A 90 33.74 14.79 -14.70
CA ILE A 90 35.10 14.63 -15.24
C ILE A 90 35.06 14.14 -16.71
N LEU A 91 34.14 13.21 -17.05
CA LEU A 91 33.98 12.77 -18.43
C LEU A 91 33.60 13.94 -19.35
N PHE A 92 32.63 14.75 -18.96
CA PHE A 92 32.22 15.91 -19.74
C PHE A 92 33.31 16.96 -19.82
N PHE A 93 34.10 17.14 -18.77
CA PHE A 93 35.25 18.04 -18.80
C PHE A 93 36.25 17.69 -19.93
N TYR A 94 36.52 16.40 -20.15
CA TYR A 94 37.41 15.94 -21.24
C TYR A 94 36.73 15.85 -22.64
N THR A 95 35.39 15.95 -22.70
CA THR A 95 34.64 15.72 -23.94
C THR A 95 33.78 16.88 -24.38
N GLY A 96 34.17 18.11 -24.04
CA GLY A 96 33.53 19.31 -24.57
C GLY A 96 32.66 20.10 -23.59
N GLY A 97 32.65 19.71 -22.30
CA GLY A 97 31.94 20.42 -21.25
C GLY A 97 30.45 20.61 -21.54
N ILE A 98 30.01 21.85 -21.43
CA ILE A 98 28.60 22.21 -21.70
C ILE A 98 28.20 22.05 -23.18
N LYS A 99 29.16 22.01 -24.12
CA LYS A 99 28.93 21.80 -25.54
C LYS A 99 28.67 20.33 -25.89
N ASN A 100 28.93 19.40 -24.95
CA ASN A 100 28.71 17.98 -25.18
C ASN A 100 27.20 17.70 -25.29
N PRO A 101 26.71 17.07 -26.38
CA PRO A 101 25.28 16.81 -26.55
C PRO A 101 24.68 15.89 -25.49
N PHE A 102 25.50 15.10 -24.77
CA PHE A 102 25.06 14.21 -23.71
C PHE A 102 25.09 14.87 -22.32
N ILE A 103 25.40 16.15 -22.19
CA ILE A 103 25.53 16.87 -20.92
C ILE A 103 24.26 16.75 -20.05
N PHE A 104 23.08 16.63 -20.64
CA PHE A 104 21.83 16.45 -19.93
C PHE A 104 21.80 15.18 -19.04
N LEU A 105 22.64 14.16 -19.34
CA LEU A 105 22.70 12.94 -18.53
C LEU A 105 23.22 13.19 -17.11
N ILE A 106 23.88 14.31 -16.84
CA ILE A 106 24.40 14.67 -15.53
C ILE A 106 23.27 14.87 -14.48
N ILE A 107 22.06 15.15 -14.92
CA ILE A 107 20.91 15.32 -14.01
C ILE A 107 20.36 14.01 -13.48
N ILE A 108 20.62 12.87 -14.17
CA ILE A 108 20.01 11.57 -13.87
C ILE A 108 20.26 11.13 -12.42
N PRO A 109 21.49 11.15 -11.87
CA PRO A 109 21.71 10.72 -10.48
C PRO A 109 20.97 11.59 -9.46
N ALA A 110 20.85 12.90 -9.70
CA ALA A 110 20.14 13.81 -8.81
C ALA A 110 18.61 13.57 -8.85
N VAL A 111 18.04 13.38 -10.03
CA VAL A 111 16.62 13.05 -10.20
C VAL A 111 16.30 11.70 -9.59
N PHE A 112 17.14 10.68 -9.84
CA PHE A 112 17.00 9.35 -9.28
C PHE A 112 17.03 9.38 -7.73
N SER A 113 17.94 10.14 -7.14
CA SER A 113 18.04 10.31 -5.69
C SER A 113 16.74 10.84 -5.07
N SER A 114 16.08 11.74 -5.76
CA SER A 114 14.90 12.45 -5.25
C SER A 114 13.69 11.52 -5.04
N GLN A 115 13.67 10.38 -5.70
CA GLN A 115 12.64 9.36 -5.51
C GLN A 115 12.92 8.44 -4.31
N TYR A 116 14.19 8.12 -4.05
CA TYR A 116 14.60 7.05 -3.13
C TYR A 116 15.28 7.54 -1.85
N LEU A 117 15.92 8.72 -1.88
CA LEU A 117 16.67 9.26 -0.75
C LEU A 117 15.89 10.33 0.03
N SER A 118 16.46 10.73 1.17
CA SER A 118 15.94 11.84 1.97
C SER A 118 16.02 13.18 1.22
N LEU A 119 15.13 14.11 1.54
CA LEU A 119 15.14 15.45 0.95
C LEU A 119 16.50 16.18 1.12
N LYS A 120 17.17 15.98 2.27
CA LYS A 120 18.51 16.55 2.52
C LYS A 120 19.54 15.99 1.55
N SER A 121 19.56 14.68 1.34
CA SER A 121 20.47 14.00 0.40
C SER A 121 20.21 14.45 -1.04
N SER A 122 18.95 14.54 -1.45
CA SER A 122 18.58 15.02 -2.78
C SER A 122 18.99 16.48 -2.99
N PHE A 123 18.83 17.35 -2.00
CA PHE A 123 19.27 18.74 -2.06
C PHE A 123 20.79 18.85 -2.26
N ILE A 124 21.58 18.06 -1.53
CA ILE A 124 23.05 18.02 -1.69
C ILE A 124 23.42 17.67 -3.14
N LEU A 125 22.77 16.65 -3.72
CA LEU A 125 23.06 16.21 -5.10
C LEU A 125 22.63 17.26 -6.14
N VAL A 126 21.51 17.95 -5.94
CA VAL A 126 21.08 19.06 -6.81
C VAL A 126 22.11 20.20 -6.78
N VAL A 127 22.56 20.59 -5.60
CA VAL A 127 23.59 21.65 -5.45
C VAL A 127 24.90 21.21 -6.12
N LEU A 128 25.34 19.95 -5.92
CA LEU A 128 26.54 19.42 -6.54
C LEU A 128 26.44 19.42 -8.07
N THR A 129 25.31 18.93 -8.62
CA THR A 129 25.06 18.91 -10.07
C THR A 129 25.09 20.33 -10.65
N THR A 130 24.43 21.29 -9.98
CA THR A 130 24.42 22.68 -10.42
C THR A 130 25.82 23.29 -10.38
N SER A 131 26.61 22.99 -9.34
CA SER A 131 27.99 23.48 -9.22
C SER A 131 28.88 22.92 -10.35
N ILE A 132 28.77 21.64 -10.65
CA ILE A 132 29.53 21.02 -11.74
C ILE A 132 29.10 21.59 -13.11
N LEU A 133 27.80 21.80 -13.35
CA LEU A 133 27.33 22.45 -14.57
C LEU A 133 27.93 23.85 -14.73
N LEU A 134 27.97 24.61 -13.65
CA LEU A 134 28.57 25.93 -13.64
C LEU A 134 30.08 25.88 -13.97
N ILE A 135 30.81 24.96 -13.37
CA ILE A 135 32.22 24.73 -13.69
C ILE A 135 32.41 24.34 -15.15
N LEU A 136 31.63 23.41 -15.67
CA LEU A 136 31.68 22.94 -17.06
C LEU A 136 31.27 23.97 -18.10
N THR A 137 30.63 25.07 -17.67
CA THR A 137 30.33 26.21 -18.56
C THR A 137 31.58 27.01 -18.89
N PHE A 138 32.51 27.11 -17.95
CA PHE A 138 33.71 27.94 -18.11
C PHE A 138 35.00 27.14 -18.33
N PHE A 139 35.05 25.90 -17.82
CA PHE A 139 36.26 25.09 -17.82
C PHE A 139 35.93 23.73 -18.48
N TYR A 140 36.51 23.48 -19.67
CA TYR A 140 36.37 22.20 -20.39
C TYR A 140 37.45 22.10 -21.46
N PHE A 141 37.77 20.87 -21.86
CA PHE A 141 38.57 20.61 -23.07
C PHE A 141 37.66 20.71 -24.31
N GLU A 142 38.24 20.95 -25.46
CA GLU A 142 37.51 21.04 -26.71
C GLU A 142 36.66 19.82 -26.98
N LEU A 143 35.50 20.06 -27.62
CA LEU A 143 34.64 18.98 -28.07
C LEU A 143 35.39 18.14 -29.14
N PRO A 144 35.35 16.78 -29.07
CA PRO A 144 35.90 15.94 -30.12
C PRO A 144 35.37 16.36 -31.49
N HIS A 145 36.29 16.61 -32.45
CA HIS A 145 35.94 17.03 -33.80
C HIS A 145 36.89 16.42 -34.83
N PRO A 146 36.49 16.25 -36.12
CA PRO A 146 37.42 15.93 -37.20
C PRO A 146 38.33 17.14 -37.39
N GLY A 147 39.65 16.89 -37.53
CA GLY A 147 40.74 17.85 -37.38
C GLY A 147 40.72 19.14 -38.22
N GLU A 148 39.76 19.31 -39.13
CA GLU A 148 39.67 20.47 -40.06
C GLU A 148 38.43 21.37 -39.81
N ILE A 149 37.51 20.98 -38.92
CA ILE A 149 36.27 21.69 -38.69
C ILE A 149 36.17 22.11 -37.24
N HIS A 150 36.29 23.42 -36.98
CA HIS A 150 35.98 23.98 -35.64
C HIS A 150 34.47 24.17 -35.48
N PHE A 151 33.87 23.42 -34.53
CA PHE A 151 32.49 23.56 -34.19
C PHE A 151 32.29 24.82 -33.33
N HIS A 152 31.87 25.92 -33.95
CA HIS A 152 31.60 27.19 -33.26
C HIS A 152 30.16 27.23 -32.77
N VAL A 153 30.00 27.19 -31.43
CA VAL A 153 28.69 27.41 -30.81
C VAL A 153 28.58 28.89 -30.44
N PRO A 154 27.52 29.59 -30.88
CA PRO A 154 27.32 31.01 -30.53
C PRO A 154 27.29 31.19 -29.00
N ASP A 155 27.85 32.27 -28.49
CA ASP A 155 28.07 32.55 -27.07
C ASP A 155 26.75 32.47 -26.25
N TYR A 156 25.64 32.90 -26.81
CA TYR A 156 24.36 32.83 -26.11
C TYR A 156 23.89 31.37 -25.81
N TYR A 157 24.27 30.39 -26.62
CA TYR A 157 24.00 28.99 -26.35
C TYR A 157 24.78 28.46 -25.16
N LEU A 158 25.99 28.98 -24.93
CA LEU A 158 26.82 28.57 -23.78
C LEU A 158 26.15 28.91 -22.43
N TYR A 159 25.33 29.97 -22.41
CA TYR A 159 24.55 30.32 -21.22
C TYR A 159 23.14 29.71 -21.22
N ALA A 160 22.54 29.56 -22.40
CA ALA A 160 21.19 29.00 -22.52
C ALA A 160 21.12 27.52 -22.14
N ILE A 161 22.13 26.72 -22.53
CA ILE A 161 22.18 25.28 -22.24
C ILE A 161 22.15 24.99 -20.74
N PRO A 162 23.09 25.53 -19.89
CA PRO A 162 23.07 25.25 -18.46
C PRO A 162 21.80 25.75 -17.79
N ILE A 163 21.23 26.87 -18.21
CA ILE A 163 19.98 27.40 -17.68
C ILE A 163 18.83 26.43 -17.99
N SER A 164 18.74 25.94 -19.22
CA SER A 164 17.68 24.99 -19.63
C SER A 164 17.80 23.66 -18.85
N ILE A 165 19.02 23.16 -18.67
CA ILE A 165 19.28 21.94 -17.87
C ILE A 165 18.90 22.17 -16.40
N LEU A 166 19.21 23.32 -15.82
CA LEU A 166 18.87 23.67 -14.45
C LEU A 166 17.34 23.72 -14.26
N ILE A 167 16.61 24.36 -15.19
CA ILE A 167 15.14 24.39 -15.15
C ILE A 167 14.59 22.97 -15.23
N GLY A 168 15.11 22.14 -16.15
CA GLY A 168 14.73 20.74 -16.27
C GLY A 168 15.05 19.92 -15.01
N LEU A 169 16.22 20.12 -14.42
CA LEU A 169 16.62 19.49 -13.15
C LEU A 169 15.64 19.81 -12.03
N LEU A 170 15.36 21.09 -11.80
CA LEU A 170 14.46 21.53 -10.73
C LEU A 170 13.03 20.97 -10.93
N PHE A 171 12.53 21.00 -12.15
CA PHE A 171 11.22 20.45 -12.48
C PHE A 171 11.17 18.93 -12.24
N LEU A 172 12.15 18.18 -12.76
CA LEU A 172 12.18 16.72 -12.61
C LEU A 172 12.41 16.28 -11.16
N VAL A 173 13.24 17.00 -10.40
CA VAL A 173 13.44 16.75 -8.97
C VAL A 173 12.14 16.98 -8.19
N TYR A 174 11.46 18.10 -8.44
CA TYR A 174 10.16 18.36 -7.80
C TYR A 174 9.13 17.25 -8.08
N PHE A 175 9.03 16.85 -9.35
CA PHE A 175 8.14 15.77 -9.78
C PHE A 175 8.52 14.44 -9.11
N ALA A 176 9.82 14.08 -9.12
CA ALA A 176 10.30 12.83 -8.53
C ALA A 176 10.06 12.77 -7.01
N VAL A 177 10.27 13.88 -6.28
CA VAL A 177 9.96 13.97 -4.85
C VAL A 177 8.46 13.74 -4.60
N LYS A 178 7.60 14.42 -5.35
CA LYS A 178 6.14 14.28 -5.19
C LYS A 178 5.65 12.87 -5.52
N PHE A 179 6.14 12.30 -6.61
CA PHE A 179 5.82 10.93 -7.00
C PHE A 179 6.31 9.90 -5.97
N GLY A 180 7.55 10.07 -5.50
CA GLY A 180 8.12 9.21 -4.46
C GLY A 180 7.34 9.28 -3.13
N GLU A 181 6.89 10.48 -2.72
CA GLU A 181 6.04 10.64 -1.54
C GLU A 181 4.70 9.89 -1.70
N GLN A 182 4.05 10.04 -2.84
CA GLN A 182 2.78 9.35 -3.13
C GLN A 182 2.95 7.84 -3.17
N SER A 183 4.01 7.34 -3.80
CA SER A 183 4.33 5.91 -3.86
C SER A 183 4.56 5.32 -2.45
N ARG A 184 5.33 6.01 -1.59
CA ARG A 184 5.55 5.60 -0.19
C ARG A 184 4.26 5.59 0.63
N LYS A 185 3.38 6.57 0.44
CA LYS A 185 2.06 6.58 1.11
C LYS A 185 1.22 5.38 0.71
N ARG A 186 1.19 5.04 -0.59
CA ARG A 186 0.48 3.85 -1.08
C ARG A 186 1.06 2.56 -0.50
N LYS A 187 2.38 2.41 -0.49
CA LYS A 187 3.04 1.24 0.08
C LYS A 187 2.70 1.04 1.56
N ARG A 188 2.82 2.09 2.38
CA ARG A 188 2.46 2.03 3.82
C ARG A 188 1.00 1.63 4.05
N ALA A 189 0.09 2.15 3.24
CA ALA A 189 -1.32 1.77 3.32
C ALA A 189 -1.52 0.29 2.99
N TYR A 190 -0.81 -0.21 1.98
CA TYR A 190 -0.85 -1.64 1.60
C TYR A 190 -0.31 -2.55 2.71
N ASP A 191 0.87 -2.20 3.28
CA ASP A 191 1.48 -2.96 4.37
C ASP A 191 0.52 -3.01 5.59
N LYS A 192 -0.18 -1.90 5.88
CA LYS A 192 -1.17 -1.84 6.96
C LYS A 192 -2.40 -2.71 6.69
N ILE A 193 -2.85 -2.79 5.44
CA ILE A 193 -3.94 -3.70 5.05
C ILE A 193 -3.52 -5.16 5.30
N GLN A 194 -2.32 -5.55 4.88
CA GLN A 194 -1.83 -6.90 5.09
C GLN A 194 -1.73 -7.26 6.57
N GLU A 195 -1.21 -6.34 7.41
CA GLU A 195 -1.16 -6.53 8.87
C GLU A 195 -2.55 -6.76 9.48
N ILE A 196 -3.54 -5.94 9.09
CA ILE A 196 -4.91 -6.08 9.58
C ILE A 196 -5.52 -7.41 9.16
N MET A 197 -5.35 -7.78 7.88
CA MET A 197 -5.86 -9.05 7.35
C MET A 197 -5.21 -10.27 8.01
N ALA A 198 -3.89 -10.24 8.23
CA ALA A 198 -3.18 -11.30 8.92
C ALA A 198 -3.70 -11.48 10.36
N LYS A 199 -3.85 -10.38 11.09
CA LYS A 199 -4.36 -10.40 12.47
C LYS A 199 -5.80 -10.91 12.57
N GLU A 200 -6.63 -10.58 11.59
CA GLU A 200 -8.02 -11.04 11.58
C GLU A 200 -8.13 -12.52 11.18
N ASN A 201 -7.30 -12.98 10.23
CA ASN A 201 -7.20 -14.42 9.94
C ASN A 201 -6.74 -15.22 11.17
N GLU A 202 -5.81 -14.67 11.95
CA GLU A 202 -5.39 -15.25 13.22
C GLU A 202 -6.56 -15.34 14.21
N LEU A 203 -7.33 -14.26 14.38
CA LEU A 203 -8.51 -14.24 15.25
C LEU A 203 -9.62 -15.20 14.77
N LEU A 204 -9.84 -15.32 13.47
CA LEU A 204 -10.78 -16.28 12.90
C LEU A 204 -10.33 -17.72 13.15
N SER A 205 -9.05 -18.01 12.99
CA SER A 205 -8.47 -19.33 13.28
C SER A 205 -8.61 -19.70 14.75
N LEU A 206 -8.27 -18.77 15.66
CA LEU A 206 -8.42 -18.95 17.11
C LEU A 206 -9.89 -19.15 17.51
N GLY A 207 -10.81 -18.38 16.89
CA GLY A 207 -12.26 -18.54 17.10
C GLY A 207 -12.77 -19.90 16.66
N GLY A 208 -12.33 -20.40 15.49
CA GLY A 208 -12.67 -21.75 15.01
C GLY A 208 -12.16 -22.86 15.95
N GLN A 209 -10.90 -22.76 16.43
CA GLN A 209 -10.34 -23.69 17.37
C GLN A 209 -11.08 -23.66 18.72
N ALA A 210 -11.43 -22.49 19.22
CA ALA A 210 -12.20 -22.33 20.46
C ALA A 210 -13.59 -22.94 20.34
N ALA A 211 -14.28 -22.76 19.20
CA ALA A 211 -15.58 -23.35 18.94
C ALA A 211 -15.52 -24.89 18.86
N ALA A 212 -14.51 -25.43 18.15
CA ALA A 212 -14.29 -26.88 18.09
C ALA A 212 -13.97 -27.48 19.44
N ALA A 213 -13.12 -26.81 20.25
CA ALA A 213 -12.81 -27.22 21.61
C ALA A 213 -14.05 -27.18 22.51
N ALA A 214 -14.86 -26.11 22.41
CA ALA A 214 -16.10 -25.98 23.17
C ALA A 214 -17.13 -27.09 22.82
N HIS A 215 -17.22 -27.45 21.54
CA HIS A 215 -18.07 -28.57 21.10
C HIS A 215 -17.57 -29.91 21.65
N SER A 216 -16.26 -30.18 21.52
CA SER A 216 -15.64 -31.43 21.97
C SER A 216 -15.66 -31.59 23.50
N LEU A 217 -15.56 -30.49 24.26
CA LEU A 217 -15.65 -30.49 25.73
C LEU A 217 -17.12 -30.46 26.21
N GLY A 218 -18.02 -29.95 25.44
CA GLY A 218 -19.45 -29.87 25.80
C GLY A 218 -20.11 -31.23 25.98
N THR A 219 -19.75 -32.23 25.16
CA THR A 219 -20.28 -33.60 25.24
C THR A 219 -19.89 -34.30 26.55
N PRO A 220 -18.59 -34.43 26.93
CA PRO A 220 -18.21 -35.07 28.21
C PRO A 220 -18.74 -34.29 29.41
N LEU A 221 -18.77 -32.96 29.35
CA LEU A 221 -19.30 -32.14 30.42
C LEU A 221 -20.82 -32.34 30.62
N SER A 222 -21.58 -32.52 29.56
CA SER A 222 -23.01 -32.85 29.61
C SER A 222 -23.24 -34.24 30.26
N THR A 223 -22.37 -35.22 29.94
CA THR A 223 -22.40 -36.54 30.56
C THR A 223 -22.15 -36.46 32.06
N ILE A 224 -21.10 -35.73 32.46
CA ILE A 224 -20.78 -35.50 33.89
C ILE A 224 -21.95 -34.85 34.64
N LEU A 225 -22.56 -33.83 34.03
CA LEU A 225 -23.69 -33.11 34.57
C LEU A 225 -24.93 -34.04 34.75
N LEU A 226 -25.19 -34.91 33.76
CA LEU A 226 -26.33 -35.85 33.78
C LEU A 226 -26.11 -36.87 34.90
N THR A 227 -24.92 -37.52 34.96
CA THR A 227 -24.59 -38.50 35.96
C THR A 227 -24.61 -37.90 37.38
N ALA A 228 -24.09 -36.69 37.57
CA ALA A 228 -24.14 -36.00 38.86
C ALA A 228 -25.58 -35.69 39.29
N LYS A 229 -26.48 -35.33 38.38
CA LYS A 229 -27.92 -35.12 38.67
C LYS A 229 -28.66 -36.43 38.99
N GLU A 230 -28.32 -37.54 38.37
CA GLU A 230 -28.86 -38.87 38.69
C GLU A 230 -28.43 -39.28 40.09
N LEU A 231 -27.14 -39.22 40.41
CA LEU A 231 -26.61 -39.51 41.75
C LEU A 231 -27.24 -38.61 42.83
N GLN A 232 -27.51 -37.36 42.52
CA GLN A 232 -28.19 -36.41 43.41
C GLN A 232 -29.62 -36.87 43.77
N LYS A 233 -30.32 -37.54 42.84
CA LYS A 233 -31.66 -38.12 43.09
C LYS A 233 -31.58 -39.36 43.96
N ASP A 234 -30.59 -40.24 43.74
CA ASP A 234 -30.45 -41.50 44.42
C ASP A 234 -29.98 -41.33 45.88
N PHE A 235 -29.11 -40.38 46.17
CA PHE A 235 -28.52 -40.17 47.46
C PHE A 235 -29.11 -38.99 48.27
N LYS A 236 -30.40 -38.74 48.16
CA LYS A 236 -31.10 -37.65 48.88
C LYS A 236 -31.00 -37.70 50.40
N LYS A 237 -30.73 -38.83 51.00
CA LYS A 237 -30.67 -39.03 52.46
C LYS A 237 -29.30 -38.80 53.10
N ASN A 238 -28.23 -38.60 52.30
CA ASN A 238 -26.88 -38.39 52.82
C ASN A 238 -26.47 -36.93 52.62
N GLU A 239 -26.56 -36.11 53.67
CA GLU A 239 -26.29 -34.65 53.59
C GLU A 239 -24.90 -34.30 53.14
N LYS A 240 -23.88 -35.09 53.47
CA LYS A 240 -22.50 -34.81 53.05
C LYS A 240 -22.31 -35.05 51.54
N LEU A 241 -22.81 -36.20 51.07
CA LEU A 241 -22.75 -36.56 49.64
C LEU A 241 -23.60 -35.61 48.79
N LYS A 242 -24.71 -35.16 49.31
CA LYS A 242 -25.59 -34.17 48.65
C LYS A 242 -24.87 -32.85 48.41
N LYS A 243 -24.13 -32.32 49.40
CA LYS A 243 -23.32 -31.10 49.27
C LYS A 243 -22.23 -31.23 48.22
N ASP A 244 -21.56 -32.38 48.16
CA ASP A 244 -20.52 -32.63 47.17
C ASP A 244 -21.10 -32.72 45.76
N LEU A 245 -22.26 -33.36 45.57
CA LEU A 245 -22.99 -33.44 44.30
C LEU A 245 -23.54 -32.09 43.87
N ASP A 246 -24.08 -31.28 44.79
CA ASP A 246 -24.53 -29.92 44.50
C ASP A 246 -23.37 -29.03 44.01
N LEU A 247 -22.19 -29.19 44.60
CA LEU A 247 -20.99 -28.48 44.13
C LEU A 247 -20.58 -28.94 42.75
N LEU A 248 -20.60 -30.24 42.47
CA LEU A 248 -20.24 -30.84 41.16
C LEU A 248 -21.17 -30.39 40.07
N VAL A 249 -22.48 -30.37 40.30
CA VAL A 249 -23.49 -29.83 39.39
C VAL A 249 -23.28 -28.31 39.10
N SER A 250 -23.01 -27.56 40.19
CA SER A 250 -22.75 -26.11 40.10
C SER A 250 -21.51 -25.82 39.24
N GLN A 251 -20.38 -26.52 39.47
CA GLN A 251 -19.14 -26.31 38.71
C GLN A 251 -19.29 -26.77 37.24
N SER A 252 -19.97 -27.88 36.98
CA SER A 252 -20.25 -28.36 35.62
C SER A 252 -21.09 -27.36 34.83
N ASN A 253 -22.12 -26.76 35.46
CA ASN A 253 -22.91 -25.71 34.85
C ASN A 253 -22.04 -24.49 34.55
N ARG A 254 -21.18 -24.06 35.46
CA ARG A 254 -20.26 -22.93 35.28
C ARG A 254 -19.28 -23.15 34.13
N CYS A 255 -18.70 -24.36 34.02
CA CYS A 255 -17.86 -24.74 32.86
C CYS A 255 -18.63 -24.69 31.57
N SER A 256 -19.89 -25.18 31.55
CA SER A 256 -20.78 -25.12 30.37
C SER A 256 -21.07 -23.68 29.94
N GLU A 257 -21.29 -22.76 30.88
CA GLU A 257 -21.48 -21.34 30.58
C GLU A 257 -20.21 -20.67 30.02
N ILE A 258 -19.03 -21.02 30.55
CA ILE A 258 -17.74 -20.51 30.05
C ILE A 258 -17.52 -21.02 28.61
N LEU A 259 -17.75 -22.31 28.36
CA LEU A 259 -17.66 -22.89 27.02
C LEU A 259 -18.64 -22.26 26.04
N LYS A 260 -19.89 -22.01 26.46
CA LYS A 260 -20.87 -21.26 25.66
C LYS A 260 -20.40 -19.85 25.36
N LYS A 261 -19.81 -19.12 26.31
CA LYS A 261 -19.26 -17.76 26.09
C LYS A 261 -18.06 -17.78 25.14
N LEU A 262 -17.21 -18.79 25.18
CA LEU A 262 -16.11 -19.01 24.23
C LEU A 262 -16.61 -19.37 22.82
N SER A 263 -17.72 -20.13 22.73
CA SER A 263 -18.36 -20.50 21.47
C SER A 263 -19.24 -19.38 20.89
N LEU A 264 -19.63 -18.36 21.69
CA LEU A 264 -20.43 -17.21 21.28
C LEU A 264 -19.67 -16.12 20.52
N ASN A 265 -18.33 -16.25 20.35
CA ASN A 265 -17.65 -15.49 19.29
C ASN A 265 -18.11 -16.05 17.94
N PRO A 266 -18.37 -15.19 16.93
CA PRO A 266 -19.38 -15.40 15.88
C PRO A 266 -19.30 -16.80 15.30
N LYS A 267 -20.45 -17.50 15.37
CA LYS A 267 -20.66 -18.81 14.76
C LYS A 267 -20.01 -18.85 13.38
N ILE A 268 -18.80 -19.40 13.31
CA ILE A 268 -18.37 -20.06 12.10
C ILE A 268 -19.07 -21.42 12.18
N ASN A 269 -20.28 -21.47 11.66
CA ASN A 269 -20.95 -22.74 11.44
C ASN A 269 -20.03 -23.55 10.53
N ASP A 270 -19.76 -24.82 10.85
CA ASP A 270 -18.99 -25.75 10.01
C ASP A 270 -19.58 -25.91 8.59
N GLU A 271 -20.86 -25.56 8.39
CA GLU A 271 -21.51 -25.41 7.07
C GLU A 271 -20.79 -24.37 6.18
N PHE A 272 -19.98 -23.44 6.77
CA PHE A 272 -19.24 -22.40 6.06
C PHE A 272 -17.97 -22.90 5.36
N LEU A 273 -17.49 -24.07 5.65
CA LEU A 273 -16.22 -24.55 5.09
C LEU A 273 -16.31 -25.04 3.64
N ASN A 274 -17.54 -25.36 3.13
CA ASN A 274 -17.73 -25.99 1.82
C ASN A 274 -18.81 -25.38 0.92
N THR A 275 -19.34 -24.19 1.18
CA THR A 275 -20.43 -23.62 0.37
C THR A 275 -20.03 -22.31 -0.30
N ASN A 276 -20.36 -22.22 -1.61
CA ASN A 276 -20.32 -20.96 -2.34
C ASN A 276 -21.39 -20.01 -1.80
N PHE A 277 -21.01 -18.78 -1.47
CA PHE A 277 -21.89 -17.75 -0.92
C PHE A 277 -22.47 -16.84 -2.00
N THR A 278 -23.66 -16.33 -1.75
CA THR A 278 -24.19 -15.21 -2.50
C THR A 278 -23.77 -13.90 -1.83
N LEU A 279 -23.67 -12.81 -2.59
CA LEU A 279 -23.41 -11.48 -2.02
C LEU A 279 -24.45 -11.08 -0.96
N PHE A 280 -25.67 -11.59 -1.07
CA PHE A 280 -26.71 -11.40 -0.05
C PHE A 280 -26.33 -12.03 1.30
N GLU A 281 -25.83 -13.26 1.28
CA GLU A 281 -25.40 -13.96 2.49
C GLU A 281 -24.25 -13.22 3.18
N TYR A 282 -23.27 -12.71 2.40
CA TYR A 282 -22.20 -11.85 2.93
C TYR A 282 -22.74 -10.61 3.61
N VAL A 283 -23.64 -9.87 2.93
CA VAL A 283 -24.23 -8.64 3.49
C VAL A 283 -25.02 -8.95 4.75
N ASN A 284 -25.83 -10.03 4.74
CA ASN A 284 -26.67 -10.42 5.86
C ASN A 284 -25.83 -10.79 7.10
N GLU A 285 -24.73 -11.53 6.89
CA GLU A 285 -23.80 -11.88 7.97
C GLU A 285 -23.14 -10.64 8.59
N ILE A 286 -22.64 -9.75 7.73
CA ILE A 286 -22.03 -8.49 8.19
C ILE A 286 -23.03 -7.65 8.97
N VAL A 287 -24.26 -7.49 8.45
CA VAL A 287 -25.32 -6.71 9.12
C VAL A 287 -25.68 -7.30 10.46
N ARG A 288 -25.83 -8.62 10.57
CA ARG A 288 -26.10 -9.29 11.86
C ARG A 288 -25.02 -8.96 12.89
N SER A 289 -23.75 -9.00 12.50
CA SER A 289 -22.63 -8.67 13.40
C SER A 289 -22.68 -7.22 13.93
N PHE A 290 -23.22 -6.28 13.14
CA PHE A 290 -23.39 -4.89 13.57
C PHE A 290 -24.67 -4.68 14.37
N GLN A 291 -25.76 -5.39 14.08
CA GLN A 291 -27.03 -5.30 14.83
C GLN A 291 -26.89 -5.70 16.30
N GLU A 292 -25.97 -6.63 16.61
CA GLU A 292 -25.69 -7.05 17.99
C GLU A 292 -25.02 -5.95 18.85
N ILE A 293 -24.34 -4.99 18.24
CA ILE A 293 -23.54 -3.96 18.94
C ILE A 293 -24.01 -2.54 18.65
N SER A 294 -24.97 -2.35 17.75
CA SER A 294 -25.45 -1.02 17.31
C SER A 294 -26.93 -0.84 17.58
N ASN A 295 -27.30 0.35 18.08
CA ASN A 295 -28.70 0.74 18.29
C ASN A 295 -29.38 1.29 17.02
N LYS A 296 -28.72 1.20 15.85
CA LYS A 296 -29.21 1.74 14.59
C LYS A 296 -29.99 0.70 13.82
N LYS A 297 -30.97 1.18 13.02
CA LYS A 297 -31.82 0.30 12.22
C LYS A 297 -31.16 0.00 10.88
N PHE A 298 -31.00 -1.29 10.58
CA PHE A 298 -30.52 -1.77 9.30
C PHE A 298 -31.69 -2.36 8.51
N ASP A 299 -31.94 -1.80 7.33
CA ASP A 299 -32.96 -2.32 6.40
C ASP A 299 -32.22 -2.88 5.15
N ILE A 300 -32.46 -4.17 4.84
CA ILE A 300 -31.90 -4.82 3.65
C ILE A 300 -33.04 -5.01 2.66
N ASN A 301 -32.95 -4.39 1.49
CA ASN A 301 -33.94 -4.51 0.41
C ASN A 301 -33.31 -5.23 -0.77
N ILE A 302 -34.01 -6.25 -1.26
CA ILE A 302 -33.59 -7.02 -2.43
C ILE A 302 -34.58 -6.70 -3.56
N THR A 303 -34.07 -6.17 -4.66
CA THR A 303 -34.89 -5.87 -5.83
C THR A 303 -34.32 -6.65 -7.03
N GLU A 304 -35.18 -7.37 -7.76
CA GLU A 304 -34.85 -8.16 -8.95
C GLU A 304 -33.79 -9.25 -8.74
N PHE A 305 -34.27 -10.43 -8.30
CA PHE A 305 -33.43 -11.61 -8.10
C PHE A 305 -33.69 -12.64 -9.20
N LYS A 306 -33.11 -12.46 -10.41
CA LYS A 306 -33.27 -13.47 -11.50
C LYS A 306 -32.19 -14.55 -11.47
N ASN A 307 -30.95 -14.28 -11.02
CA ASN A 307 -29.87 -15.26 -10.93
C ASN A 307 -29.06 -15.08 -9.64
N LYS A 308 -29.07 -16.10 -8.77
CA LYS A 308 -28.19 -16.14 -7.59
C LYS A 308 -26.78 -16.54 -8.03
N ILE A 309 -25.92 -15.56 -8.28
CA ILE A 309 -24.50 -15.84 -8.52
C ILE A 309 -23.89 -16.25 -7.18
N ARG A 310 -23.36 -17.46 -7.14
CA ARG A 310 -22.58 -17.97 -6.02
C ARG A 310 -21.11 -17.69 -6.27
N ILE A 311 -20.43 -17.18 -5.27
CA ILE A 311 -19.02 -16.86 -5.29
C ILE A 311 -18.27 -17.69 -4.25
N GLY A 312 -17.02 -18.01 -4.51
CA GLY A 312 -16.15 -18.66 -3.53
C GLY A 312 -16.00 -17.82 -2.26
N LYS A 313 -15.55 -18.45 -1.18
CA LYS A 313 -15.29 -17.72 0.08
C LYS A 313 -14.13 -16.74 -0.12
N SER A 314 -14.46 -15.46 -0.27
CA SER A 314 -13.48 -14.37 -0.37
C SER A 314 -13.46 -13.52 0.89
N THR A 315 -12.38 -13.63 1.66
CA THR A 315 -12.12 -12.76 2.81
C THR A 315 -12.02 -11.31 2.39
N GLU A 316 -11.50 -11.03 1.21
CA GLU A 316 -11.32 -9.68 0.66
C GLU A 316 -12.69 -9.00 0.40
N ILE A 317 -13.67 -9.73 -0.17
CA ILE A 317 -15.03 -9.22 -0.37
C ILE A 317 -15.72 -8.98 0.97
N MET A 318 -15.60 -9.91 1.91
CA MET A 318 -16.14 -9.77 3.27
C MET A 318 -15.60 -8.49 3.94
N TYR A 319 -14.29 -8.29 3.90
CA TYR A 319 -13.64 -7.12 4.50
C TYR A 319 -13.97 -5.82 3.79
N GLY A 320 -13.99 -5.84 2.47
CA GLY A 320 -14.36 -4.70 1.67
C GLY A 320 -15.76 -4.20 2.00
N LEU A 321 -16.74 -5.10 2.01
CA LEU A 321 -18.13 -4.79 2.37
C LEU A 321 -18.25 -4.34 3.83
N ARG A 322 -17.58 -5.02 4.77
CA ARG A 322 -17.59 -4.68 6.20
C ARG A 322 -17.06 -3.28 6.46
N ASN A 323 -16.05 -2.82 5.73
CA ASN A 323 -15.54 -1.46 5.86
C ASN A 323 -16.59 -0.42 5.46
N PHE A 324 -17.31 -0.62 4.35
CA PHE A 324 -18.34 0.32 3.92
C PHE A 324 -19.59 0.28 4.80
N ILE A 325 -20.06 -0.90 5.21
CA ILE A 325 -21.18 -1.04 6.15
C ILE A 325 -20.81 -0.47 7.52
N GLY A 326 -19.60 -0.71 7.99
CA GLY A 326 -19.06 -0.15 9.23
C GLY A 326 -18.96 1.38 9.20
N ASN A 327 -18.54 1.96 8.07
CA ASN A 327 -18.55 3.41 7.89
C ASN A 327 -19.98 3.96 7.88
N ALA A 328 -20.92 3.34 7.18
CA ALA A 328 -22.32 3.71 7.21
C ALA A 328 -22.87 3.63 8.65
N ASN A 329 -22.54 2.57 9.41
CA ASN A 329 -22.91 2.47 10.82
C ASN A 329 -22.30 3.58 11.68
N LYS A 330 -21.05 3.95 11.43
CA LYS A 330 -20.37 5.01 12.19
C LYS A 330 -20.98 6.39 11.96
N PHE A 331 -21.26 6.73 10.70
CA PHE A 331 -21.64 8.09 10.29
C PHE A 331 -23.16 8.31 10.17
N SER A 332 -23.98 7.26 10.08
CA SER A 332 -25.45 7.39 10.12
C SER A 332 -25.95 7.96 11.45
N LYS A 333 -27.10 8.62 11.41
CA LYS A 333 -27.81 9.11 12.60
C LYS A 333 -28.70 8.02 13.22
N LYS A 334 -29.56 7.38 12.44
CA LYS A 334 -30.54 6.39 12.93
C LYS A 334 -30.70 5.17 12.02
N LYS A 335 -30.50 5.33 10.69
CA LYS A 335 -30.93 4.32 9.71
C LYS A 335 -29.88 4.07 8.62
N ILE A 336 -29.68 2.80 8.29
CA ILE A 336 -28.82 2.36 7.19
C ILE A 336 -29.66 1.48 6.26
N ASN A 337 -29.72 1.85 4.98
CA ASN A 337 -30.41 1.08 3.94
C ASN A 337 -29.40 0.40 3.04
N ILE A 338 -29.50 -0.91 2.88
CA ILE A 338 -28.67 -1.68 1.97
C ILE A 338 -29.56 -2.27 0.88
N ILE A 339 -29.31 -1.91 -0.37
CA ILE A 339 -30.13 -2.34 -1.51
C ILE A 339 -29.27 -3.23 -2.41
N LEU A 340 -29.72 -4.46 -2.63
CA LEU A 340 -29.10 -5.38 -3.56
C LEU A 340 -29.96 -5.45 -4.84
N LEU A 341 -29.30 -5.15 -5.97
CA LEU A 341 -29.91 -5.19 -7.30
C LEU A 341 -29.12 -6.19 -8.16
N ASN A 342 -29.79 -7.20 -8.69
CA ASN A 342 -29.18 -8.09 -9.65
C ASN A 342 -29.84 -7.91 -11.01
N LYS A 343 -29.08 -7.33 -11.96
CA LYS A 343 -29.47 -7.15 -13.36
C LYS A 343 -28.84 -8.25 -14.21
N GLU A 344 -29.27 -8.37 -15.47
CA GLU A 344 -28.76 -9.42 -16.37
C GLU A 344 -27.23 -9.46 -16.50
N ASN A 345 -26.57 -8.29 -16.56
CA ASN A 345 -25.13 -8.18 -16.78
C ASN A 345 -24.34 -7.67 -15.57
N SER A 346 -25.00 -7.27 -14.48
CA SER A 346 -24.33 -6.65 -13.33
C SER A 346 -25.06 -6.88 -12.03
N THR A 347 -24.30 -7.09 -10.97
CA THR A 347 -24.77 -7.12 -9.58
C THR A 347 -24.32 -5.84 -8.87
N ILE A 348 -25.27 -5.17 -8.20
CA ILE A 348 -25.06 -3.86 -7.58
C ILE A 348 -25.45 -3.94 -6.11
N ILE A 349 -24.56 -3.44 -5.24
CA ILE A 349 -24.86 -3.19 -3.83
C ILE A 349 -24.83 -1.69 -3.62
N LYS A 350 -25.92 -1.12 -3.05
CA LYS A 350 -25.97 0.27 -2.62
C LYS A 350 -26.07 0.31 -1.11
N ILE A 351 -25.17 1.03 -0.47
CA ILE A 351 -25.17 1.27 0.98
C ILE A 351 -25.49 2.75 1.17
N LEU A 352 -26.62 3.03 1.80
CA LEU A 352 -27.14 4.38 2.01
C LEU A 352 -27.27 4.63 3.51
N ASP A 353 -26.74 5.75 3.98
CA ASP A 353 -26.93 6.21 5.35
C ASP A 353 -27.78 7.49 5.42
N ASP A 354 -28.13 7.89 6.62
CA ASP A 354 -28.87 9.13 6.94
C ASP A 354 -27.96 10.15 7.66
N GLY A 355 -26.66 10.08 7.43
CA GLY A 355 -25.66 10.98 8.00
C GLY A 355 -25.57 12.32 7.28
N ASP A 356 -24.45 13.01 7.48
CA ASP A 356 -24.21 14.33 6.86
C ASP A 356 -23.71 14.22 5.41
N GLY A 357 -23.41 13.00 4.93
CA GLY A 357 -22.88 12.75 3.59
C GLY A 357 -21.37 12.96 3.50
N PHE A 358 -20.84 12.82 2.28
CA PHE A 358 -19.45 13.10 1.97
C PHE A 358 -19.24 14.59 1.68
N PRO A 359 -18.09 15.19 2.06
CA PRO A 359 -17.74 16.55 1.67
C PRO A 359 -17.73 16.72 0.15
N ALA A 360 -18.39 17.76 -0.35
CA ALA A 360 -18.54 18.00 -1.78
C ALA A 360 -17.19 18.14 -2.51
N ASP A 361 -16.19 18.72 -1.84
CA ASP A 361 -14.85 18.89 -2.39
C ASP A 361 -14.12 17.55 -2.62
N LEU A 362 -14.35 16.54 -1.75
CA LEU A 362 -13.74 15.23 -1.89
C LEU A 362 -14.40 14.41 -3.01
N ILE A 363 -15.71 14.59 -3.22
CA ILE A 363 -16.42 13.97 -4.35
C ILE A 363 -15.94 14.60 -5.68
N LYS A 364 -15.92 15.94 -5.77
CA LYS A 364 -15.52 16.65 -7.01
C LYS A 364 -14.09 16.36 -7.43
N LYS A 365 -13.18 16.15 -6.47
CA LYS A 365 -11.77 15.83 -6.72
C LYS A 365 -11.50 14.33 -6.86
N GLU A 366 -12.53 13.48 -6.81
CA GLU A 366 -12.43 12.01 -6.83
C GLU A 366 -11.44 11.45 -5.79
N MET A 367 -11.29 12.16 -4.67
CA MET A 367 -10.33 11.78 -3.63
C MET A 367 -10.87 10.75 -2.64
N LEU A 368 -12.18 10.43 -2.68
CA LEU A 368 -12.76 9.41 -1.81
C LEU A 368 -12.21 8.02 -2.15
N GLY A 369 -11.69 7.35 -1.15
CA GLY A 369 -11.01 6.07 -1.32
C GLY A 369 -9.49 6.19 -1.54
N GLU A 370 -8.91 7.40 -1.48
CA GLU A 370 -7.46 7.57 -1.35
C GLU A 370 -7.03 7.43 0.13
N PRO A 371 -5.80 6.96 0.40
CA PRO A 371 -5.34 6.72 1.76
C PRO A 371 -5.14 8.02 2.55
N TYR A 372 -5.43 7.97 3.85
CA TYR A 372 -5.22 9.08 4.82
C TYR A 372 -6.06 10.35 4.58
N ILE A 373 -7.15 10.26 3.84
CA ILE A 373 -8.09 11.39 3.73
C ILE A 373 -8.88 11.51 5.01
N ARG A 374 -8.76 12.67 5.66
CA ARG A 374 -9.53 13.04 6.85
C ARG A 374 -10.43 14.22 6.50
N THR A 375 -11.67 14.16 6.92
CA THR A 375 -12.59 15.32 6.90
C THR A 375 -12.17 16.30 7.99
N LEU A 376 -11.84 17.53 7.62
CA LEU A 376 -11.34 18.59 8.53
C LEU A 376 -12.37 19.07 9.56
N ASN A 377 -13.65 18.75 9.39
CA ASN A 377 -14.73 19.33 10.20
C ASN A 377 -14.94 18.76 11.61
N ASN A 378 -14.13 17.79 12.07
CA ASN A 378 -14.29 17.20 13.41
C ASN A 378 -12.96 17.01 14.15
N ALA A 379 -12.19 18.09 14.29
CA ALA A 379 -10.90 18.06 15.02
C ALA A 379 -11.03 17.79 16.55
N GLN A 380 -12.24 17.75 17.10
CA GLN A 380 -12.46 17.66 18.55
C GLN A 380 -12.97 16.30 19.07
N ASN A 381 -13.28 15.32 18.21
CA ASN A 381 -13.73 14.01 18.67
C ASN A 381 -12.64 12.94 18.57
N SER A 382 -12.10 12.51 19.70
CA SER A 382 -11.03 11.53 19.92
C SER A 382 -11.34 10.08 19.45
N LYS A 383 -12.46 9.83 18.76
CA LYS A 383 -12.86 8.53 18.20
C LYS A 383 -12.63 8.41 16.68
N GLN A 384 -11.82 9.28 16.09
CA GLN A 384 -11.58 9.28 14.65
C GLN A 384 -10.57 8.20 14.25
N GLY A 385 -11.00 7.28 13.39
CA GLY A 385 -10.12 6.29 12.74
C GLY A 385 -9.09 6.95 11.81
N LEU A 386 -8.07 6.19 11.42
CA LEU A 386 -6.91 6.61 10.60
C LEU A 386 -7.26 7.13 9.19
N GLY A 387 -8.54 7.19 8.77
CA GLY A 387 -8.95 7.55 7.40
C GLY A 387 -8.61 6.47 6.36
N LEU A 388 -8.39 5.25 6.80
CA LEU A 388 -8.00 4.12 5.93
C LEU A 388 -9.18 3.22 5.54
N GLY A 389 -10.30 3.23 6.27
CA GLY A 389 -11.40 2.28 6.06
C GLY A 389 -11.98 2.34 4.64
N THR A 390 -12.23 3.55 4.11
CA THR A 390 -12.73 3.73 2.74
C THR A 390 -11.72 3.29 1.70
N PHE A 391 -10.44 3.57 1.89
CA PHE A 391 -9.36 3.13 1.03
C PHE A 391 -9.23 1.59 1.03
N ILE A 392 -9.24 0.97 2.22
CA ILE A 392 -9.18 -0.48 2.38
C ILE A 392 -10.37 -1.14 1.67
N GLY A 393 -11.60 -0.65 1.95
CA GLY A 393 -12.80 -1.18 1.34
C GLY A 393 -12.76 -1.10 -0.19
N LYS A 394 -12.36 0.05 -0.73
CA LYS A 394 -12.20 0.27 -2.17
C LYS A 394 -11.16 -0.68 -2.77
N THR A 395 -9.95 -0.71 -2.23
CA THR A 395 -8.85 -1.52 -2.75
C THR A 395 -9.17 -3.02 -2.78
N LEU A 396 -9.78 -3.55 -1.70
CA LEU A 396 -10.11 -4.97 -1.61
C LEU A 396 -11.20 -5.37 -2.61
N LEU A 397 -12.22 -4.53 -2.78
CA LEU A 397 -13.30 -4.83 -3.72
C LEU A 397 -12.88 -4.60 -5.18
N GLU A 398 -12.06 -3.58 -5.48
CA GLU A 398 -11.51 -3.35 -6.82
C GLU A 398 -10.56 -4.49 -7.24
N LYS A 399 -9.79 -5.05 -6.31
CA LYS A 399 -8.98 -6.26 -6.56
C LYS A 399 -9.85 -7.46 -6.96
N ASN A 400 -11.10 -7.49 -6.48
CA ASN A 400 -12.10 -8.48 -6.84
C ASN A 400 -13.09 -7.95 -7.91
N PHE A 401 -12.59 -7.15 -8.84
CA PHE A 401 -13.29 -6.65 -10.04
C PHE A 401 -14.52 -5.77 -9.77
N ALA A 402 -14.70 -5.24 -8.57
CA ALA A 402 -15.75 -4.27 -8.28
C ALA A 402 -15.39 -2.87 -8.78
N ASN A 403 -16.40 -2.10 -9.19
CA ASN A 403 -16.30 -0.67 -9.38
C ASN A 403 -17.07 0.06 -8.27
N ILE A 404 -16.43 0.99 -7.57
CA ILE A 404 -17.00 1.70 -6.43
C ILE A 404 -17.24 3.16 -6.78
N ILE A 405 -18.46 3.62 -6.52
CA ILE A 405 -18.92 4.99 -6.81
C ILE A 405 -19.42 5.61 -5.51
N PHE A 406 -18.88 6.76 -5.15
CA PHE A 406 -19.28 7.54 -3.98
C PHE A 406 -20.13 8.71 -4.41
N LYS A 407 -21.30 8.90 -3.78
CA LYS A 407 -22.21 10.02 -4.03
C LYS A 407 -22.87 10.45 -2.74
N ASN A 408 -23.44 11.66 -2.71
CA ASN A 408 -24.42 12.04 -1.73
C ASN A 408 -25.82 11.75 -2.26
N ARG A 409 -26.76 11.47 -1.37
CA ARG A 409 -28.15 11.24 -1.72
C ARG A 409 -28.79 12.54 -2.23
N GLU A 410 -29.61 12.44 -3.27
CA GLU A 410 -30.19 13.64 -3.95
C GLU A 410 -31.36 14.24 -3.17
N SER A 411 -32.18 13.41 -2.51
CA SER A 411 -33.46 13.84 -1.90
C SER A 411 -33.45 13.91 -0.38
N VAL A 412 -32.43 13.36 0.27
CA VAL A 412 -32.31 13.30 1.75
C VAL A 412 -30.83 13.40 2.11
N SER A 413 -30.52 14.03 3.26
CA SER A 413 -29.13 14.03 3.76
C SER A 413 -28.60 12.61 3.95
N GLY A 414 -27.33 12.37 3.56
CA GLY A 414 -26.65 11.10 3.74
C GLY A 414 -25.71 10.73 2.60
N ALA A 415 -24.85 9.73 2.82
CA ALA A 415 -23.96 9.19 1.84
C ALA A 415 -24.58 7.99 1.11
N GLU A 416 -24.17 7.80 -0.14
CA GLU A 416 -24.43 6.60 -0.96
C GLU A 416 -23.08 6.04 -1.43
N VAL A 417 -22.82 4.76 -1.10
CA VAL A 417 -21.74 3.98 -1.68
C VAL A 417 -22.37 2.94 -2.58
N LYS A 418 -22.07 3.02 -3.89
CA LYS A 418 -22.53 2.08 -4.91
C LYS A 418 -21.37 1.21 -5.36
N ILE A 419 -21.53 -0.10 -5.20
CA ILE A 419 -20.55 -1.12 -5.57
C ILE A 419 -21.15 -1.94 -6.71
N VAL A 420 -20.41 -2.06 -7.82
CA VAL A 420 -20.90 -2.68 -9.06
C VAL A 420 -19.93 -3.75 -9.50
N TRP A 421 -20.42 -4.96 -9.72
CA TRP A 421 -19.69 -6.04 -10.42
C TRP A 421 -20.33 -6.34 -11.74
N LYS A 422 -19.52 -6.69 -12.74
CA LYS A 422 -20.02 -7.42 -13.90
C LYS A 422 -20.24 -8.87 -13.49
N ASN A 423 -21.37 -9.46 -13.90
CA ASN A 423 -21.71 -10.83 -13.53
C ASN A 423 -20.68 -11.85 -14.05
N SER A 424 -20.08 -11.59 -15.22
CA SER A 424 -18.98 -12.37 -15.80
C SER A 424 -17.71 -12.40 -14.95
N ASP A 425 -17.43 -11.32 -14.22
CA ASP A 425 -16.25 -11.21 -13.40
C ASP A 425 -16.50 -11.74 -11.99
N LEU A 426 -17.73 -11.53 -11.48
CA LEU A 426 -18.15 -12.05 -10.19
C LEU A 426 -18.19 -13.60 -10.17
N SER A 427 -18.51 -14.23 -11.29
CA SER A 427 -18.53 -15.71 -11.41
C SER A 427 -17.14 -16.34 -11.47
N LYS A 428 -16.06 -15.56 -11.58
CA LYS A 428 -14.67 -16.04 -11.56
C LYS A 428 -14.07 -16.06 -10.15
N ILE A 429 -14.77 -15.48 -9.18
CA ILE A 429 -14.38 -15.42 -7.77
C ILE A 429 -14.95 -16.65 -7.05
#